data_ed7cc9a550a6178d61b0cbc883336176
#
_entry.id   ed7cc9a550a6178d61b0cbc883336176
#
_cell.length_a   1.000
_cell.length_b   1.000
_cell.length_c   1.000
_cell.angle_alpha   90.00
_cell.angle_beta   90.00
_cell.angle_gamma   90.00
#
_symmetry.space_group_name_H-M   'P 1'
#
loop_
_entity.id
_entity.type
_entity.pdbx_description
1 polymer ?
#
loop_
_entity_poly.entity_id
_entity_poly.type
_entity_poly.pdbx_seq_one_letter_code
_entity_poly.pdbx_strand_id
1 'polypeptide(L)'
;MFIDTEASGLPKKWNVPYSQDDNWPHIVQLSWLICTKDGKEVKRQDYYINNNDFKSAASAIQIHGITEEFRQRRGKDRSTVMSILAADLLQYSPLIVGHFTELDLHMIGADFYRSGMENPALELPSFCTMMATTHYVRNPQMKYVRLGELYSTLFHRKLENQHNALADAKATADCFFELLKNGDITDAKIERQQAEMVKVKAEIKSAGYGIPVLIVFLLTV
;
A
#
# COMPACT_ATOMS: atom_id res chain seq x y z
N MET A 1 5.05 -10.10 0.42
CA MET A 1 4.63 -9.20 1.51
C MET A 1 3.30 -8.61 1.11
N PHE A 2 2.28 -8.69 1.95
CA PHE A 2 1.00 -8.02 1.76
C PHE A 2 0.99 -6.78 2.64
N ILE A 3 0.64 -5.63 2.08
CA ILE A 3 0.75 -4.34 2.76
C ILE A 3 -0.51 -3.52 2.54
N ASP A 4 -0.89 -2.76 3.55
CA ASP A 4 -2.00 -1.82 3.50
C ASP A 4 -1.74 -0.63 4.42
N THR A 5 -2.29 0.53 4.06
CA THR A 5 -2.13 1.79 4.78
C THR A 5 -3.47 2.47 5.02
N GLU A 6 -3.72 2.90 6.27
CA GLU A 6 -4.72 3.92 6.54
C GLU A 6 -4.05 5.28 6.61
N ALA A 7 -4.66 6.27 5.99
CA ALA A 7 -4.07 7.60 5.84
C ALA A 7 -4.94 8.72 6.41
N SER A 8 -4.33 9.85 6.75
CA SER A 8 -5.01 11.04 7.26
C SER A 8 -5.97 11.71 6.26
N GLY A 9 -6.04 11.21 5.02
CA GLY A 9 -6.86 11.70 3.92
C GLY A 9 -6.47 11.05 2.61
N LEU A 10 -6.77 11.71 1.48
CA LEU A 10 -6.34 11.31 0.14
C LEU A 10 -5.44 12.38 -0.48
N PRO A 11 -4.49 11.99 -1.35
CA PRO A 11 -3.68 12.98 -2.06
C PRO A 11 -4.57 13.85 -2.96
N LYS A 12 -4.31 15.16 -2.97
CA LYS A 12 -5.05 16.12 -3.82
C LYS A 12 -4.64 15.98 -5.29
N LYS A 13 -3.35 15.67 -5.53
CA LYS A 13 -2.77 15.44 -6.85
C LYS A 13 -1.72 14.33 -6.73
N TRP A 14 -1.58 13.52 -7.79
CA TRP A 14 -0.67 12.37 -7.81
C TRP A 14 0.75 12.69 -8.32
N ASN A 15 0.89 13.74 -9.11
CA ASN A 15 2.11 14.09 -9.84
C ASN A 15 2.86 15.30 -9.26
N VAL A 16 2.86 15.44 -7.93
CA VAL A 16 3.56 16.53 -7.24
C VAL A 16 4.60 15.98 -6.27
N PRO A 17 5.68 16.73 -5.98
CA PRO A 17 6.73 16.30 -5.06
C PRO A 17 6.20 16.06 -3.65
N TYR A 18 6.81 15.14 -2.90
CA TYR A 18 6.51 14.90 -1.49
C TYR A 18 6.85 16.09 -0.59
N SER A 19 7.70 17.02 -1.07
CA SER A 19 7.95 18.30 -0.40
C SER A 19 6.74 19.23 -0.36
N GLN A 20 5.69 18.97 -1.17
CA GLN A 20 4.38 19.64 -1.03
C GLN A 20 3.55 18.93 0.04
N ASP A 21 3.89 19.19 1.29
CA ASP A 21 3.39 18.45 2.45
C ASP A 21 1.86 18.52 2.62
N ASP A 22 1.22 19.62 2.19
CA ASP A 22 -0.24 19.79 2.22
C ASP A 22 -0.99 18.98 1.14
N ASN A 23 -0.27 18.38 0.18
CA ASN A 23 -0.83 17.52 -0.87
C ASN A 23 -0.89 16.05 -0.46
N TRP A 24 0.15 15.56 0.20
CA TRP A 24 0.29 14.17 0.54
C TRP A 24 -0.19 13.90 1.96
N PRO A 25 -1.20 13.04 2.14
CA PRO A 25 -1.62 12.64 3.49
C PRO A 25 -0.50 11.88 4.20
N HIS A 26 -0.65 11.74 5.50
CA HIS A 26 0.26 11.00 6.35
C HIS A 26 -0.34 9.64 6.67
N ILE A 27 0.49 8.62 6.82
CA ILE A 27 0.05 7.31 7.28
C ILE A 27 -0.37 7.42 8.76
N VAL A 28 -1.54 6.89 9.08
CA VAL A 28 -2.03 6.78 10.46
C VAL A 28 -1.94 5.36 11.00
N GLN A 29 -2.05 4.35 10.11
CA GLN A 29 -1.76 2.94 10.38
C GLN A 29 -1.04 2.34 9.19
N LEU A 30 -0.01 1.55 9.45
CA LEU A 30 0.73 0.80 8.46
C LEU A 30 0.86 -0.64 8.94
N SER A 31 0.40 -1.58 8.10
CA SER A 31 0.43 -3.00 8.42
C SER A 31 0.96 -3.81 7.26
N TRP A 32 1.71 -4.86 7.58
CA TRP A 32 2.16 -5.82 6.57
C TRP A 32 2.29 -7.23 7.11
N LEU A 33 2.07 -8.20 6.21
CA LEU A 33 2.29 -9.62 6.44
C LEU A 33 3.33 -10.14 5.45
N ILE A 34 4.26 -10.93 5.94
CA ILE A 34 5.20 -11.67 5.10
C ILE A 34 4.74 -13.12 5.08
N CYS A 35 4.47 -13.62 3.88
CA CYS A 35 4.08 -15.01 3.68
C CYS A 35 5.09 -15.71 2.76
N THR A 36 5.23 -17.00 2.93
CA THR A 36 5.89 -17.89 1.97
C THR A 36 5.08 -18.01 0.68
N LYS A 37 5.65 -18.61 -0.37
CA LYS A 37 4.95 -18.81 -1.65
C LYS A 37 3.71 -19.71 -1.54
N ASP A 38 3.68 -20.60 -0.56
CA ASP A 38 2.54 -21.47 -0.25
C ASP A 38 1.52 -20.86 0.71
N GLY A 39 1.67 -19.56 1.04
CA GLY A 39 0.69 -18.80 1.83
C GLY A 39 0.87 -18.86 3.34
N LYS A 40 1.91 -19.53 3.85
CA LYS A 40 2.16 -19.58 5.30
C LYS A 40 2.71 -18.24 5.78
N GLU A 41 2.04 -17.62 6.77
CA GLU A 41 2.52 -16.41 7.43
C GLU A 41 3.83 -16.66 8.18
N VAL A 42 4.84 -15.82 7.89
CA VAL A 42 6.17 -15.86 8.52
C VAL A 42 6.32 -14.73 9.54
N LYS A 43 5.80 -13.56 9.19
CA LYS A 43 5.90 -12.35 10.03
C LYS A 43 4.70 -11.45 9.82
N ARG A 44 4.31 -10.75 10.87
CA ARG A 44 3.24 -9.75 10.87
C ARG A 44 3.71 -8.51 11.62
N GLN A 45 3.38 -7.34 11.09
CA GLN A 45 3.62 -6.06 11.73
C GLN A 45 2.37 -5.18 11.58
N ASP A 46 2.07 -4.42 12.63
CA ASP A 46 0.94 -3.51 12.70
C ASP A 46 1.30 -2.32 13.59
N TYR A 47 1.33 -1.12 13.00
CA TYR A 47 1.76 0.08 13.70
C TYR A 47 0.83 1.25 13.40
N TYR A 48 0.47 1.98 14.45
CA TYR A 48 -0.09 3.33 14.35
C TYR A 48 1.04 4.35 14.44
N ILE A 49 0.89 5.49 13.75
CA ILE A 49 1.91 6.56 13.73
C ILE A 49 1.42 7.73 14.58
N ASN A 50 2.24 8.16 15.57
CA ASN A 50 1.86 9.15 16.58
C ASN A 50 2.47 10.54 16.37
N ASN A 51 3.09 10.82 15.22
CA ASN A 51 3.64 12.15 14.92
C ASN A 51 2.54 13.23 14.98
N ASN A 52 2.92 14.41 15.51
CA ASN A 52 2.03 15.56 15.71
C ASN A 52 2.10 16.60 14.59
N ASP A 53 2.81 16.30 13.51
CA ASP A 53 3.05 17.17 12.36
C ASP A 53 1.87 17.22 11.38
N PHE A 54 0.78 16.51 11.66
CA PHE A 54 -0.41 16.49 10.83
C PHE A 54 -1.70 16.25 11.62
N LYS A 55 -2.84 16.54 10.97
CA LYS A 55 -4.19 16.19 11.44
C LYS A 55 -4.91 15.34 10.41
N SER A 56 -5.67 14.37 10.87
CA SER A 56 -6.52 13.56 10.00
C SER A 56 -7.79 14.32 9.63
N ALA A 57 -8.19 14.22 8.37
CA ALA A 57 -9.48 14.72 7.92
C ALA A 57 -10.62 13.98 8.64
N ALA A 58 -11.70 14.69 8.98
CA ALA A 58 -12.85 14.08 9.65
C ALA A 58 -13.45 12.91 8.84
N SER A 59 -13.47 13.03 7.51
CA SER A 59 -13.92 11.95 6.61
C SER A 59 -13.02 10.71 6.68
N ALA A 60 -11.72 10.86 6.83
CA ALA A 60 -10.80 9.73 7.00
C ALA A 60 -11.04 9.02 8.34
N ILE A 61 -11.18 9.80 9.43
CA ILE A 61 -11.51 9.26 10.75
C ILE A 61 -12.85 8.50 10.74
N GLN A 62 -13.85 8.98 10.01
CA GLN A 62 -15.14 8.28 9.86
C GLN A 62 -14.97 6.92 9.16
N ILE A 63 -14.00 6.77 8.29
CA ILE A 63 -13.73 5.54 7.54
C ILE A 63 -12.97 4.53 8.42
N HIS A 64 -11.79 4.90 8.94
CA HIS A 64 -10.90 3.96 9.65
C HIS A 64 -11.02 4.01 11.19
N GLY A 65 -11.73 5.00 11.75
CA GLY A 65 -11.95 5.12 13.20
C GLY A 65 -10.73 5.52 14.04
N ILE A 66 -9.59 5.80 13.43
CA ILE A 66 -8.32 6.09 14.12
C ILE A 66 -8.28 7.57 14.48
N THR A 67 -8.56 7.89 15.74
CA THR A 67 -8.51 9.25 16.25
C THR A 67 -7.08 9.69 16.60
N GLU A 68 -6.86 11.00 16.68
CA GLU A 68 -5.57 11.55 17.09
C GLU A 68 -5.19 11.08 18.51
N GLU A 69 -6.16 11.09 19.43
CA GLU A 69 -5.95 10.60 20.80
C GLU A 69 -5.55 9.12 20.84
N PHE A 70 -6.17 8.30 20.00
CA PHE A 70 -5.81 6.88 19.88
C PHE A 70 -4.38 6.71 19.39
N ARG A 71 -3.99 7.46 18.32
CA ARG A 71 -2.62 7.42 17.77
C ARG A 71 -1.57 7.83 18.80
N GLN A 72 -1.84 8.89 19.58
CA GLN A 72 -0.93 9.34 20.62
C GLN A 72 -0.68 8.29 21.70
N ARG A 73 -1.70 7.52 22.05
CA ARG A 73 -1.56 6.49 23.09
C ARG A 73 -0.94 5.18 22.59
N ARG A 74 -1.15 4.83 21.33
CA ARG A 74 -0.84 3.48 20.79
C ARG A 74 0.21 3.51 19.70
N GLY A 75 0.48 4.66 19.14
CA GLY A 75 1.38 4.80 18.00
C GLY A 75 2.85 4.82 18.35
N LYS A 76 3.65 4.69 17.33
CA LYS A 76 5.10 4.88 17.33
C LYS A 76 5.48 6.04 16.43
N ASP A 77 6.67 6.56 16.62
CA ASP A 77 7.24 7.55 15.72
C ASP A 77 7.36 7.02 14.28
N ARG A 78 7.07 7.87 13.29
CA ARG A 78 7.13 7.55 11.87
C ARG A 78 8.46 6.95 11.46
N SER A 79 9.58 7.58 11.80
CA SER A 79 10.91 7.13 11.39
C SER A 79 11.24 5.75 11.97
N THR A 80 10.76 5.46 13.17
CA THR A 80 10.87 4.11 13.77
C THR A 80 10.10 3.08 12.94
N VAL A 81 8.85 3.37 12.57
CA VAL A 81 8.03 2.44 11.78
C VAL A 81 8.61 2.23 10.39
N MET A 82 9.05 3.32 9.74
CA MET A 82 9.68 3.24 8.42
C MET A 82 11.00 2.48 8.45
N SER A 83 11.80 2.61 9.53
CA SER A 83 13.02 1.82 9.71
C SER A 83 12.74 0.32 9.82
N ILE A 84 11.67 -0.06 10.52
CA ILE A 84 11.26 -1.47 10.65
C ILE A 84 10.79 -2.01 9.29
N LEU A 85 9.99 -1.22 8.55
CA LEU A 85 9.57 -1.59 7.21
C LEU A 85 10.77 -1.75 6.27
N ALA A 86 11.70 -0.80 6.26
CA ALA A 86 12.91 -0.85 5.45
C ALA A 86 13.73 -2.12 5.74
N ALA A 87 13.92 -2.46 7.02
CA ALA A 87 14.63 -3.67 7.42
C ALA A 87 13.94 -4.95 6.88
N ASP A 88 12.61 -5.01 6.95
CA ASP A 88 11.85 -6.16 6.44
C ASP A 88 11.89 -6.25 4.90
N LEU A 89 11.79 -5.12 4.21
CA LEU A 89 11.91 -5.06 2.75
C LEU A 89 13.28 -5.55 2.28
N LEU A 90 14.36 -5.12 2.94
CA LEU A 90 15.72 -5.53 2.63
C LEU A 90 15.98 -7.01 2.99
N GLN A 91 15.50 -7.45 4.14
CA GLN A 91 15.73 -8.81 4.63
C GLN A 91 15.03 -9.87 3.77
N TYR A 92 13.77 -9.60 3.39
CA TYR A 92 12.94 -10.60 2.71
C TYR A 92 12.87 -10.43 1.20
N SER A 93 13.25 -9.26 0.67
CA SER A 93 13.17 -8.91 -0.76
C SER A 93 11.87 -9.40 -1.43
N PRO A 94 10.68 -9.06 -0.87
CA PRO A 94 9.43 -9.68 -1.25
C PRO A 94 8.83 -9.11 -2.55
N LEU A 95 7.93 -9.88 -3.18
CA LEU A 95 6.88 -9.28 -3.99
C LEU A 95 5.94 -8.49 -3.07
N ILE A 96 5.80 -7.18 -3.29
CA ILE A 96 4.90 -6.31 -2.53
C ILE A 96 3.52 -6.38 -3.17
N VAL A 97 2.51 -6.79 -2.40
CA VAL A 97 1.13 -6.98 -2.87
C VAL A 97 0.19 -6.10 -2.06
N GLY A 98 -0.66 -5.33 -2.73
CA GLY A 98 -1.72 -4.52 -2.14
C GLY A 98 -3.02 -4.62 -2.93
N HIS A 99 -4.08 -4.01 -2.38
CA HIS A 99 -5.33 -3.79 -3.10
C HIS A 99 -5.52 -2.28 -3.33
N PHE A 100 -5.11 -1.77 -4.46
CA PHE A 100 -4.79 -0.39 -4.82
C PHE A 100 -3.35 -0.03 -4.40
N THR A 101 -2.42 -0.91 -4.72
CA THR A 101 -1.00 -0.85 -4.35
C THR A 101 -0.32 0.48 -4.69
N GLU A 102 -0.78 1.20 -5.73
CA GLU A 102 -0.27 2.53 -6.08
C GLU A 102 -0.44 3.53 -4.92
N LEU A 103 -1.60 3.53 -4.25
CA LEU A 103 -1.85 4.39 -3.10
C LEU A 103 -0.89 4.07 -1.96
N ASP A 104 -0.78 2.79 -1.58
CA ASP A 104 0.10 2.36 -0.49
C ASP A 104 1.56 2.71 -0.76
N LEU A 105 2.04 2.46 -1.98
CA LEU A 105 3.40 2.80 -2.37
C LEU A 105 3.67 4.31 -2.31
N HIS A 106 2.70 5.16 -2.68
CA HIS A 106 2.83 6.61 -2.54
C HIS A 106 2.81 7.04 -1.07
N MET A 107 1.93 6.47 -0.24
CA MET A 107 1.89 6.78 1.19
C MET A 107 3.21 6.42 1.87
N ILE A 108 3.72 5.23 1.60
CA ILE A 108 5.02 4.75 2.08
C ILE A 108 6.15 5.66 1.55
N GLY A 109 6.12 6.01 0.27
CA GLY A 109 7.11 6.90 -0.35
C GLY A 109 7.15 8.28 0.31
N ALA A 110 5.99 8.88 0.59
CA ALA A 110 5.88 10.16 1.28
C ALA A 110 6.43 10.08 2.72
N ASP A 111 6.15 9.01 3.45
CA ASP A 111 6.62 8.87 4.83
C ASP A 111 8.10 8.45 4.92
N PHE A 112 8.65 7.73 3.93
CA PHE A 112 10.11 7.59 3.79
C PHE A 112 10.78 8.94 3.55
N TYR A 113 10.23 9.75 2.63
CA TYR A 113 10.72 11.10 2.35
C TYR A 113 10.73 11.97 3.62
N ARG A 114 9.60 12.03 4.36
CA ARG A 114 9.48 12.78 5.62
C ARG A 114 10.44 12.28 6.71
N SER A 115 10.82 11.03 6.66
CA SER A 115 11.79 10.42 7.57
C SER A 115 13.24 10.63 7.14
N GLY A 116 13.49 11.25 5.98
CA GLY A 116 14.84 11.42 5.41
C GLY A 116 15.52 10.10 5.07
N MET A 117 14.74 9.07 4.72
CA MET A 117 15.21 7.71 4.47
C MET A 117 15.03 7.32 3.01
N GLU A 118 15.93 6.48 2.50
CA GLU A 118 15.72 5.80 1.22
C GLU A 118 14.55 4.82 1.29
N ASN A 119 13.83 4.67 0.17
CA ASN A 119 12.68 3.80 0.05
C ASN A 119 13.05 2.48 -0.67
N PRO A 120 13.31 1.38 0.04
CA PRO A 120 13.69 0.10 -0.58
C PRO A 120 12.58 -0.52 -1.43
N ALA A 121 11.30 -0.14 -1.22
CA ALA A 121 10.18 -0.68 -1.99
C ALA A 121 10.25 -0.33 -3.49
N LEU A 122 11.00 0.71 -3.85
CA LEU A 122 11.15 1.13 -5.24
C LEU A 122 11.89 0.11 -6.11
N GLU A 123 12.79 -0.65 -5.52
CA GLU A 123 13.61 -1.65 -6.22
C GLU A 123 12.97 -3.06 -6.20
N LEU A 124 11.89 -3.27 -5.44
CA LEU A 124 11.25 -4.56 -5.26
C LEU A 124 10.06 -4.75 -6.22
N PRO A 125 9.78 -5.97 -6.68
CA PRO A 125 8.59 -6.22 -7.49
C PRO A 125 7.31 -5.92 -6.71
N SER A 126 6.26 -5.46 -7.41
CA SER A 126 4.97 -5.13 -6.78
C SER A 126 3.80 -5.57 -7.64
N PHE A 127 2.68 -5.92 -6.99
CA PHE A 127 1.50 -6.44 -7.63
C PHE A 127 0.23 -5.83 -7.01
N CYS A 128 -0.74 -5.49 -7.85
CA CYS A 128 -2.02 -4.91 -7.44
C CYS A 128 -3.15 -5.91 -7.70
N THR A 129 -3.76 -6.43 -6.64
CA THR A 129 -4.91 -7.33 -6.76
C THR A 129 -6.13 -6.64 -7.37
N MET A 130 -6.34 -5.35 -7.11
CA MET A 130 -7.42 -4.56 -7.69
C MET A 130 -7.32 -4.50 -9.23
N MET A 131 -6.12 -4.25 -9.77
CA MET A 131 -5.88 -4.25 -11.22
C MET A 131 -6.04 -5.64 -11.83
N ALA A 132 -5.64 -6.67 -11.10
CA ALA A 132 -5.71 -8.07 -11.57
C ALA A 132 -7.15 -8.61 -11.63
N THR A 133 -8.10 -7.98 -10.95
CA THR A 133 -9.46 -8.48 -10.74
C THR A 133 -10.57 -7.63 -11.37
N THR A 134 -10.25 -6.84 -12.41
CA THR A 134 -11.22 -5.99 -13.12
C THR A 134 -12.38 -6.81 -13.72
N HIS A 135 -12.17 -8.07 -14.06
CA HIS A 135 -13.20 -8.98 -14.57
C HIS A 135 -14.22 -9.41 -13.50
N TYR A 136 -13.97 -9.17 -12.22
CA TYR A 136 -14.92 -9.35 -11.11
C TYR A 136 -15.88 -8.16 -10.93
N VAL A 137 -15.65 -7.04 -11.62
CA VAL A 137 -16.51 -5.86 -11.53
C VAL A 137 -17.90 -6.19 -12.11
N ARG A 138 -18.92 -6.08 -11.28
CA ARG A 138 -20.32 -6.33 -11.67
C ARG A 138 -21.08 -5.05 -12.01
N ASN A 139 -20.70 -3.92 -11.39
CA ASN A 139 -21.31 -2.64 -11.66
C ASN A 139 -20.59 -1.94 -12.82
N PRO A 140 -21.23 -1.69 -13.98
CA PRO A 140 -20.59 -1.10 -15.16
C PRO A 140 -20.13 0.36 -14.94
N GLN A 141 -20.59 1.03 -13.88
CA GLN A 141 -20.14 2.35 -13.50
C GLN A 141 -18.82 2.34 -12.71
N MET A 142 -18.37 1.18 -12.26
CA MET A 142 -17.13 1.00 -11.50
C MET A 142 -16.05 0.43 -12.41
N LYS A 143 -14.85 0.97 -12.32
CA LYS A 143 -13.68 0.44 -13.05
C LYS A 143 -13.02 -0.72 -12.31
N TYR A 144 -13.08 -0.71 -11.00
CA TYR A 144 -12.40 -1.64 -10.11
C TYR A 144 -13.35 -2.19 -9.04
N VAL A 145 -13.08 -3.41 -8.59
CA VAL A 145 -13.78 -4.03 -7.47
C VAL A 145 -13.13 -3.59 -6.15
N ARG A 146 -13.91 -3.28 -5.14
CA ARG A 146 -13.40 -2.99 -3.80
C ARG A 146 -12.96 -4.27 -3.08
N LEU A 147 -11.98 -4.17 -2.16
CA LEU A 147 -11.45 -5.32 -1.43
C LEU A 147 -12.57 -6.15 -0.75
N GLY A 148 -13.50 -5.50 -0.04
CA GLY A 148 -14.61 -6.19 0.62
C GLY A 148 -15.57 -6.88 -0.35
N GLU A 149 -15.79 -6.33 -1.55
CA GLU A 149 -16.61 -6.96 -2.60
C GLU A 149 -15.88 -8.16 -3.21
N LEU A 150 -14.58 -8.04 -3.49
CA LEU A 150 -13.74 -9.13 -3.98
C LEU A 150 -13.72 -10.28 -2.97
N TYR A 151 -13.45 -9.96 -1.70
CA TYR A 151 -13.43 -10.92 -0.60
C TYR A 151 -14.79 -11.65 -0.48
N SER A 152 -15.90 -10.90 -0.49
CA SER A 152 -17.23 -11.48 -0.41
C SER A 152 -17.56 -12.38 -1.62
N THR A 153 -17.05 -12.04 -2.80
CA THR A 153 -17.22 -12.83 -4.01
C THR A 153 -16.44 -14.15 -3.95
N LEU A 154 -15.20 -14.11 -3.46
CA LEU A 154 -14.34 -15.30 -3.39
C LEU A 154 -14.72 -16.24 -2.25
N PHE A 155 -15.10 -15.69 -1.08
CA PHE A 155 -15.30 -16.49 0.14
C PHE A 155 -16.75 -16.62 0.58
N HIS A 156 -17.70 -16.02 -0.12
CA HIS A 156 -19.15 -16.03 0.20
C HIS A 156 -19.48 -15.53 1.61
N ARG A 157 -18.65 -14.64 2.16
CA ARG A 157 -18.83 -14.00 3.46
C ARG A 157 -18.33 -12.55 3.42
N LYS A 158 -18.88 -11.70 4.28
CA LYS A 158 -18.43 -10.30 4.38
C LYS A 158 -17.05 -10.22 5.01
N LEU A 159 -16.25 -9.25 4.53
CA LEU A 159 -15.02 -8.86 5.19
C LEU A 159 -15.35 -8.07 6.46
N GLU A 160 -14.87 -8.54 7.59
CA GLU A 160 -14.99 -7.86 8.88
C GLU A 160 -13.83 -6.87 9.07
N ASN A 161 -14.06 -5.84 9.88
CA ASN A 161 -13.07 -4.82 10.23
C ASN A 161 -12.42 -4.14 9.01
N GLN A 162 -13.18 -3.91 7.95
CA GLN A 162 -12.72 -3.13 6.80
C GLN A 162 -12.21 -1.76 7.27
N HIS A 163 -11.23 -1.22 6.57
CA HIS A 163 -10.55 0.02 6.94
C HIS A 163 -9.76 -0.08 8.26
N ASN A 164 -9.23 -1.26 8.52
CA ASN A 164 -8.12 -1.49 9.43
C ASN A 164 -6.98 -2.11 8.63
N ALA A 165 -5.84 -1.43 8.52
CA ALA A 165 -4.77 -1.83 7.63
C ALA A 165 -4.31 -3.29 7.82
N LEU A 166 -4.30 -3.80 9.06
CA LEU A 166 -3.95 -5.21 9.29
C LEU A 166 -5.01 -6.18 8.75
N ALA A 167 -6.29 -5.86 8.93
CA ALA A 167 -7.40 -6.69 8.43
C ALA A 167 -7.41 -6.65 6.89
N ASP A 168 -7.17 -5.49 6.27
CA ASP A 168 -7.19 -5.32 4.83
C ASP A 168 -5.95 -5.93 4.17
N ALA A 169 -4.75 -5.83 4.77
CA ALA A 169 -3.57 -6.56 4.32
C ALA A 169 -3.76 -8.09 4.37
N LYS A 170 -4.41 -8.60 5.45
CA LYS A 170 -4.75 -10.02 5.57
C LYS A 170 -5.79 -10.45 4.53
N ALA A 171 -6.85 -9.68 4.34
CA ALA A 171 -7.87 -9.96 3.33
C ALA A 171 -7.28 -9.94 1.92
N THR A 172 -6.33 -9.03 1.65
CA THR A 172 -5.58 -8.98 0.39
C THR A 172 -4.75 -10.25 0.20
N ALA A 173 -4.12 -10.77 1.26
CA ALA A 173 -3.38 -12.04 1.22
C ALA A 173 -4.32 -13.21 0.91
N ASP A 174 -5.44 -13.33 1.65
CA ASP A 174 -6.44 -14.37 1.45
C ASP A 174 -6.95 -14.34 -0.01
N CYS A 175 -7.33 -13.16 -0.52
CA CYS A 175 -7.76 -12.99 -1.91
C CYS A 175 -6.67 -13.38 -2.91
N PHE A 176 -5.43 -12.94 -2.70
CA PHE A 176 -4.32 -13.23 -3.61
C PHE A 176 -4.06 -14.72 -3.74
N PHE A 177 -4.03 -15.46 -2.63
CA PHE A 177 -3.79 -16.90 -2.65
C PHE A 177 -4.98 -17.68 -3.23
N GLU A 178 -6.22 -17.25 -2.98
CA GLU A 178 -7.38 -17.89 -3.62
C GLU A 178 -7.40 -17.63 -5.12
N LEU A 179 -7.06 -16.41 -5.59
CA LEU A 179 -6.94 -16.08 -7.00
C LEU A 179 -5.80 -16.84 -7.70
N LEU A 180 -4.68 -17.10 -7.01
CA LEU A 180 -3.62 -18.00 -7.52
C LEU A 180 -4.15 -19.43 -7.70
N LYS A 181 -4.83 -19.95 -6.69
CA LYS A 181 -5.41 -21.30 -6.72
C LYS A 181 -6.43 -21.47 -7.82
N ASN A 182 -7.24 -20.43 -8.10
CA ASN A 182 -8.25 -20.43 -9.14
C ASN A 182 -7.67 -20.20 -10.56
N GLY A 183 -6.39 -19.84 -10.67
CA GLY A 183 -5.73 -19.50 -11.94
C GLY A 183 -6.03 -18.08 -12.44
N ASP A 184 -6.68 -17.24 -11.65
CA ASP A 184 -6.94 -15.83 -11.97
C ASP A 184 -5.67 -14.98 -11.91
N ILE A 185 -4.73 -15.34 -11.04
CA ILE A 185 -3.38 -14.80 -10.98
C ILE A 185 -2.41 -15.90 -11.42
N THR A 186 -1.54 -15.56 -12.36
CA THR A 186 -0.48 -16.44 -12.89
C THR A 186 0.84 -15.69 -12.88
N ASP A 187 1.97 -16.41 -12.98
CA ASP A 187 3.31 -15.79 -13.06
C ASP A 187 3.36 -14.79 -14.24
N ALA A 188 2.82 -15.14 -15.39
CA ALA A 188 2.75 -14.24 -16.55
C ALA A 188 1.92 -12.96 -16.28
N LYS A 189 0.87 -13.04 -15.44
CA LYS A 189 0.09 -11.87 -15.04
C LYS A 189 0.88 -11.00 -14.06
N ILE A 190 1.63 -11.61 -13.14
CA ILE A 190 2.52 -10.91 -12.22
C ILE A 190 3.61 -10.19 -13.00
N GLU A 191 4.31 -10.87 -13.91
CA GLU A 191 5.35 -10.29 -14.77
C GLU A 191 4.83 -9.11 -15.60
N ARG A 192 3.65 -9.24 -16.22
CA ARG A 192 3.06 -8.14 -16.99
C ARG A 192 2.77 -6.92 -16.14
N GLN A 193 2.27 -7.08 -14.92
CA GLN A 193 2.04 -5.95 -14.03
C GLN A 193 3.34 -5.26 -13.60
N GLN A 194 4.49 -5.95 -13.58
CA GLN A 194 5.76 -5.30 -13.27
C GLN A 194 6.05 -4.14 -14.24
N ALA A 195 5.77 -4.30 -15.53
CA ALA A 195 5.96 -3.24 -16.53
C ALA A 195 5.08 -2.01 -16.25
N GLU A 196 3.84 -2.23 -15.79
CA GLU A 196 2.93 -1.15 -15.38
C GLU A 196 3.41 -0.47 -14.09
N MET A 197 3.87 -1.24 -13.13
CA MET A 197 4.36 -0.74 -11.84
C MET A 197 5.69 0.02 -11.94
N VAL A 198 6.50 -0.22 -12.98
CA VAL A 198 7.70 0.60 -13.26
C VAL A 198 7.34 2.07 -13.40
N LYS A 199 6.24 2.40 -14.10
CA LYS A 199 5.78 3.78 -14.24
C LYS A 199 5.39 4.38 -12.88
N VAL A 200 4.60 3.69 -12.08
CA VAL A 200 4.21 4.12 -10.73
C VAL A 200 5.43 4.39 -9.86
N LYS A 201 6.41 3.49 -9.87
CA LYS A 201 7.66 3.67 -9.10
C LYS A 201 8.51 4.83 -9.59
N ALA A 202 8.55 5.08 -10.90
CA ALA A 202 9.21 6.26 -11.45
C ALA A 202 8.54 7.56 -10.99
N GLU A 203 7.20 7.58 -10.88
CA GLU A 203 6.45 8.72 -10.34
C GLU A 203 6.75 8.93 -8.85
N ILE A 204 6.78 7.87 -8.05
CA ILE A 204 7.15 7.90 -6.63
C ILE A 204 8.58 8.42 -6.45
N LYS A 205 9.53 7.91 -7.24
CA LYS A 205 10.93 8.35 -7.22
C LYS A 205 11.06 9.82 -7.59
N SER A 206 10.34 10.26 -8.62
CA SER A 206 10.27 11.67 -9.02
C SER A 206 9.69 12.55 -7.91
N ALA A 207 8.62 12.12 -7.27
CA ALA A 207 7.99 12.84 -6.16
C ALA A 207 8.93 12.98 -4.95
N GLY A 208 9.71 11.93 -4.63
CA GLY A 208 10.66 11.94 -3.53
C GLY A 208 11.89 12.83 -3.76
N TYR A 209 12.42 12.85 -4.97
CA TYR A 209 13.65 13.59 -5.27
C TYR A 209 13.41 14.92 -6.00
N GLY A 210 12.17 15.26 -6.34
CA GLY A 210 11.85 16.47 -7.12
C GLY A 210 12.37 16.43 -8.56
N ILE A 211 12.70 15.25 -9.08
CA ILE A 211 13.24 15.05 -10.42
C ILE A 211 12.08 14.80 -11.41
N PRO A 212 12.01 15.48 -12.55
CA PRO A 212 10.96 15.19 -13.54
C PRO A 212 10.98 13.73 -13.99
N VAL A 213 9.81 13.10 -14.12
CA VAL A 213 9.65 11.68 -14.51
C VAL A 213 10.44 11.33 -15.77
N LEU A 214 10.54 12.26 -16.73
CA LEU A 214 11.28 12.06 -17.96
C LEU A 214 12.78 11.77 -17.74
N ILE A 215 13.37 12.35 -16.68
CA ILE A 215 14.81 12.18 -16.35
C ILE A 215 15.03 10.84 -15.64
N VAL A 216 14.04 10.37 -14.84
CA VAL A 216 14.13 9.08 -14.15
C VAL A 216 14.22 7.92 -15.15
N PHE A 217 13.48 7.98 -16.28
CA PHE A 217 13.56 6.96 -17.32
C PHE A 217 14.93 6.94 -18.05
N LEU A 218 15.67 8.05 -18.08
CA LEU A 218 17.01 8.12 -18.71
C LEU A 218 18.12 7.60 -17.79
N LEU A 219 17.88 7.52 -16.48
CA LEU A 219 18.87 7.06 -15.50
C LEU A 219 18.74 5.55 -15.17
N THR A 220 17.69 4.89 -15.65
CA THR A 220 17.38 3.48 -15.36
C THR A 220 17.52 2.54 -16.57
N VAL A 221 18.12 3.02 -17.70
CA VAL A 221 18.41 2.21 -18.91
C VAL A 221 19.89 1.86 -18.98
#